data_910229c66fd016e1afde1428cd16c6f2
#
_entry.id   910229c66fd016e1afde1428cd16c6f2
#
_cell.length_a   1.000
_cell.length_b   1.000
_cell.length_c   1.000
_cell.angle_alpha   90.00
_cell.angle_beta   90.00
_cell.angle_gamma   90.00
#
_symmetry.space_group_name_H-M   'P 1'
#
loop_
_entity.id
_entity.type
_entity.pdbx_description
1 polymer ?
#
loop_
_entity_poly.entity_id
_entity_poly.type
_entity_poly.pdbx_seq_one_letter_code
_entity_poly.pdbx_strand_id
1 'polypeptide(L)'
;MGSAIRFAAGALLALAVMTLQGCASPQAAVYVSEADSKDIKVLRLDREKGTVQLAQTMEVGGTVMPMALSPDKRFLYAAIRSEPFEIQTYSVDPRTGAIARIGVAPLPDSMANIMTDRTGHWLFAASYPGHRISVSAIGPDGVAGTYATVLPTGKNAHAAIIDASNTTLLVTNLGSDQVLQFRFDAATGKLTPREPATFKTRAGAGPRHIVIHPDGKHAYLMHELDATVDLLSFDAKSGTLSLVKTWNTLPPGSTVKPWGADLHLTPDGRFLYTSERNSNSLAIWKVDSTTGELALVGHQPTEKQPRGFQIDSTGRWLVAVGQTSNQLTLYKIDPGTGKLTQAAQMPMGQNPNWVEIVDLQ
;
A
#
# COMPACT_ATOMS: atom_id res chain seq x y z
N MET A 1 13.27 -14.93 80.63
CA MET A 1 13.55 -13.81 79.74
C MET A 1 13.57 -14.30 78.33
N GLY A 2 12.44 -14.23 77.67
CA GLY A 2 12.26 -14.75 76.33
C GLY A 2 12.02 -13.58 75.36
N SER A 3 12.87 -13.44 74.31
CA SER A 3 12.77 -12.43 73.30
C SER A 3 11.99 -13.02 72.08
N ALA A 4 10.88 -12.42 71.77
CA ALA A 4 10.04 -12.82 70.62
C ALA A 4 10.49 -12.07 69.37
N ILE A 5 10.91 -12.80 68.34
CA ILE A 5 11.24 -12.29 66.99
C ILE A 5 9.93 -12.25 66.18
N ARG A 6 9.53 -11.05 65.74
CA ARG A 6 8.40 -10.83 64.83
C ARG A 6 8.91 -10.87 63.42
N PHE A 7 8.40 -11.83 62.60
CA PHE A 7 8.55 -11.83 61.15
C PHE A 7 7.51 -10.89 60.53
N ALA A 8 8.00 -9.90 59.80
CA ALA A 8 7.15 -9.06 58.95
C ALA A 8 7.01 -9.70 57.57
N ALA A 9 5.81 -10.07 57.22
CA ALA A 9 5.50 -10.55 55.87
C ALA A 9 5.33 -9.37 54.92
N GLY A 10 6.28 -9.17 54.02
CA GLY A 10 6.19 -8.21 52.95
C GLY A 10 5.33 -8.76 51.82
N ALA A 11 4.17 -8.15 51.60
CA ALA A 11 3.34 -8.44 50.42
C ALA A 11 3.92 -7.72 49.21
N LEU A 12 4.45 -8.48 48.23
CA LEU A 12 4.76 -7.98 46.89
C LEU A 12 3.48 -7.75 46.12
N LEU A 13 3.11 -6.50 45.89
CA LEU A 13 2.07 -6.12 44.93
C LEU A 13 2.67 -6.25 43.53
N ALA A 14 2.32 -7.28 42.79
CA ALA A 14 2.60 -7.41 41.35
C ALA A 14 1.67 -6.45 40.59
N LEU A 15 2.18 -5.33 40.11
CA LEU A 15 1.48 -4.45 39.18
C LEU A 15 1.41 -5.16 37.80
N ALA A 16 0.26 -5.71 37.47
CA ALA A 16 -0.02 -6.16 36.12
C ALA A 16 -0.18 -4.92 35.23
N VAL A 17 0.84 -4.64 34.44
CA VAL A 17 0.73 -3.68 33.34
C VAL A 17 -0.14 -4.33 32.27
N MET A 18 -1.44 -4.07 32.28
CA MET A 18 -2.31 -4.35 31.13
C MET A 18 -1.89 -3.38 30.02
N THR A 19 -1.19 -3.88 29.03
CA THR A 19 -1.06 -3.20 27.74
C THR A 19 -2.46 -3.13 27.12
N LEU A 20 -3.06 -1.96 27.15
CA LEU A 20 -4.23 -1.64 26.35
C LEU A 20 -3.81 -1.77 24.88
N GLN A 21 -3.98 -2.96 24.31
CA GLN A 21 -4.11 -3.08 22.86
C GLN A 21 -5.40 -2.33 22.51
N GLY A 22 -5.24 -1.11 21.97
CA GLY A 22 -6.37 -0.34 21.51
C GLY A 22 -7.15 -1.18 20.48
N CYS A 23 -8.40 -1.51 20.80
CA CYS A 23 -9.29 -2.11 19.81
C CYS A 23 -9.40 -1.13 18.64
N ALA A 24 -9.13 -1.62 17.42
CA ALA A 24 -9.35 -0.81 16.21
C ALA A 24 -10.81 -0.35 16.17
N SER A 25 -11.02 0.89 15.68
CA SER A 25 -12.37 1.46 15.56
C SER A 25 -13.29 0.52 14.77
N PRO A 26 -14.56 0.35 15.16
CA PRO A 26 -15.53 -0.39 14.37
C PRO A 26 -15.82 0.27 13.01
N GLN A 27 -15.43 1.53 12.84
CA GLN A 27 -15.64 2.31 11.62
C GLN A 27 -14.31 2.66 10.94
N ALA A 28 -14.34 2.63 9.61
CA ALA A 28 -13.23 3.13 8.77
C ALA A 28 -13.78 3.95 7.61
N ALA A 29 -12.96 4.86 7.10
CA ALA A 29 -13.19 5.48 5.80
C ALA A 29 -12.39 4.75 4.73
N VAL A 30 -13.00 4.53 3.57
CA VAL A 30 -12.39 3.96 2.38
C VAL A 30 -12.41 5.03 1.30
N TYR A 31 -11.24 5.36 0.75
CA TYR A 31 -11.09 6.29 -0.36
C TYR A 31 -10.83 5.50 -1.62
N VAL A 32 -11.62 5.77 -2.66
CA VAL A 32 -11.46 5.13 -3.97
C VAL A 32 -11.32 6.21 -5.03
N SER A 33 -10.21 6.22 -5.76
CA SER A 33 -10.05 7.08 -6.92
C SER A 33 -10.73 6.47 -8.15
N GLU A 34 -11.47 7.30 -8.89
CA GLU A 34 -12.18 6.94 -10.11
C GLU A 34 -11.65 7.77 -11.28
N ALA A 35 -10.81 7.15 -12.10
CA ALA A 35 -10.01 7.87 -13.09
C ALA A 35 -10.86 8.61 -14.13
N ASP A 36 -11.90 7.96 -14.66
CA ASP A 36 -12.72 8.49 -15.74
C ASP A 36 -13.90 9.31 -15.23
N SER A 37 -14.38 9.02 -14.01
CA SER A 37 -15.32 9.89 -13.30
C SER A 37 -14.66 11.17 -12.78
N LYS A 38 -13.32 11.18 -12.65
CA LYS A 38 -12.52 12.32 -12.16
C LYS A 38 -12.91 12.76 -10.75
N ASP A 39 -13.15 11.79 -9.88
CA ASP A 39 -13.53 12.02 -8.49
C ASP A 39 -12.87 11.01 -7.54
N ILE A 40 -12.99 11.28 -6.25
CA ILE A 40 -12.66 10.35 -5.16
C ILE A 40 -13.95 10.08 -4.40
N LYS A 41 -14.34 8.79 -4.31
CA LYS A 41 -15.41 8.36 -3.41
C LYS A 41 -14.87 8.14 -2.02
N VAL A 42 -15.54 8.73 -1.05
CA VAL A 42 -15.33 8.45 0.37
C VAL A 42 -16.46 7.55 0.82
N LEU A 43 -16.13 6.35 1.26
CA LEU A 43 -17.08 5.37 1.75
C LEU A 43 -16.87 5.15 3.24
N ARG A 44 -17.94 4.87 3.96
CA ARG A 44 -17.88 4.42 5.36
C ARG A 44 -17.98 2.90 5.40
N LEU A 45 -16.96 2.27 5.94
CA LEU A 45 -16.92 0.83 6.25
C LEU A 45 -17.36 0.63 7.70
N ASP A 46 -18.45 -0.10 7.91
CA ASP A 46 -18.87 -0.62 9.21
C ASP A 46 -18.34 -2.04 9.35
N ARG A 47 -17.30 -2.22 10.15
CA ARG A 47 -16.61 -3.50 10.33
C ARG A 47 -17.44 -4.54 11.12
N GLU A 48 -18.35 -4.09 11.95
CA GLU A 48 -19.22 -4.98 12.72
C GLU A 48 -20.31 -5.59 11.83
N LYS A 49 -20.90 -4.75 10.96
CA LYS A 49 -21.96 -5.18 10.05
C LYS A 49 -21.41 -5.74 8.73
N GLY A 50 -20.14 -5.46 8.38
CA GLY A 50 -19.58 -5.83 7.10
C GLY A 50 -20.25 -5.09 5.93
N THR A 51 -20.51 -3.80 6.09
CA THR A 51 -21.18 -2.97 5.07
C THR A 51 -20.33 -1.76 4.69
N VAL A 52 -20.50 -1.31 3.45
CA VAL A 52 -19.91 -0.06 2.93
C VAL A 52 -21.02 0.85 2.42
N GLN A 53 -20.91 2.15 2.66
CA GLN A 53 -21.87 3.14 2.22
C GLN A 53 -21.16 4.39 1.72
N LEU A 54 -21.66 5.00 0.63
CA LEU A 54 -21.15 6.28 0.14
C LEU A 54 -21.41 7.38 1.16
N ALA A 55 -20.35 8.08 1.56
CA ALA A 55 -20.42 9.22 2.48
C ALA A 55 -20.17 10.57 1.77
N GLN A 56 -19.23 10.59 0.78
CA GLN A 56 -18.90 11.80 0.03
C GLN A 56 -18.42 11.44 -1.36
N THR A 57 -18.68 12.32 -2.32
CA THR A 57 -18.02 12.37 -3.63
C THR A 57 -17.21 13.65 -3.69
N MET A 58 -15.89 13.55 -3.91
CA MET A 58 -15.00 14.69 -4.06
C MET A 58 -14.56 14.80 -5.52
N GLU A 59 -15.07 15.78 -6.22
CA GLU A 59 -14.63 16.09 -7.59
C GLU A 59 -13.20 16.63 -7.57
N VAL A 60 -12.32 16.07 -8.41
CA VAL A 60 -10.91 16.43 -8.47
C VAL A 60 -10.53 17.16 -9.75
N GLY A 61 -11.42 17.16 -10.76
CA GLY A 61 -11.23 17.92 -12.00
C GLY A 61 -10.33 17.31 -13.04
N GLY A 62 -9.70 16.15 -12.78
CA GLY A 62 -8.80 15.48 -13.70
C GLY A 62 -8.71 13.97 -13.46
N THR A 63 -7.97 13.25 -14.30
CA THR A 63 -7.77 11.81 -14.16
C THR A 63 -6.99 11.50 -12.89
N VAL A 64 -7.68 11.08 -11.83
CA VAL A 64 -7.07 10.70 -10.54
C VAL A 64 -6.77 9.21 -10.51
N MET A 65 -5.55 8.85 -10.08
CA MET A 65 -5.20 7.44 -9.93
C MET A 65 -4.49 7.18 -8.59
N PRO A 66 -3.15 7.33 -8.45
CA PRO A 66 -2.53 6.97 -7.20
C PRO A 66 -2.88 7.96 -6.09
N MET A 67 -3.13 7.40 -4.93
CA MET A 67 -3.32 8.13 -3.68
C MET A 67 -2.34 7.63 -2.62
N ALA A 68 -2.10 8.44 -1.61
CA ALA A 68 -1.34 8.07 -0.42
C ALA A 68 -1.85 8.82 0.80
N LEU A 69 -1.89 8.17 1.96
CA LEU A 69 -2.17 8.80 3.24
C LEU A 69 -0.88 9.31 3.90
N SER A 70 -0.97 10.41 4.64
CA SER A 70 0.10 10.77 5.58
C SER A 70 0.25 9.69 6.66
N PRO A 71 1.43 9.55 7.31
CA PRO A 71 1.62 8.56 8.36
C PRO A 71 0.67 8.72 9.55
N ASP A 72 0.32 9.96 9.90
CA ASP A 72 -0.63 10.32 10.96
C ASP A 72 -2.11 10.27 10.52
N LYS A 73 -2.38 9.91 9.24
CA LYS A 73 -3.70 9.75 8.65
C LYS A 73 -4.56 11.04 8.61
N ARG A 74 -3.95 12.20 8.83
CA ARG A 74 -4.65 13.49 8.77
C ARG A 74 -4.77 14.05 7.36
N PHE A 75 -3.98 13.53 6.41
CA PHE A 75 -3.95 14.03 5.04
C PHE A 75 -4.01 12.87 4.04
N LEU A 76 -4.72 13.14 2.94
CA LEU A 76 -4.75 12.30 1.74
C LEU A 76 -4.14 13.09 0.58
N TYR A 77 -3.22 12.47 -0.13
CA TYR A 77 -2.62 12.99 -1.35
C TYR A 77 -3.15 12.22 -2.54
N ALA A 78 -3.47 12.93 -3.62
CA ALA A 78 -3.94 12.31 -4.86
C ALA A 78 -3.21 12.92 -6.07
N ALA A 79 -2.62 12.07 -6.91
CA ALA A 79 -1.95 12.54 -8.12
C ALA A 79 -2.91 12.55 -9.31
N ILE A 80 -2.97 13.70 -9.98
CA ILE A 80 -3.74 13.92 -11.20
C ILE A 80 -2.86 13.63 -12.41
N ARG A 81 -3.31 12.71 -13.25
CA ARG A 81 -2.55 12.17 -14.40
C ARG A 81 -2.91 12.78 -15.74
N SER A 82 -3.92 13.65 -15.79
CA SER A 82 -4.23 14.53 -16.91
C SER A 82 -3.51 15.86 -16.72
N GLU A 83 -3.18 16.55 -17.81
CA GLU A 83 -2.59 17.89 -17.71
C GLU A 83 -3.63 18.94 -17.23
N PRO A 84 -3.18 19.88 -16.37
CA PRO A 84 -1.84 19.95 -15.77
C PRO A 84 -1.62 18.86 -14.74
N PHE A 85 -0.43 18.19 -14.79
CA PHE A 85 -0.07 17.19 -13.80
C PHE A 85 0.13 17.85 -12.44
N GLU A 86 -0.58 17.36 -11.43
CA GLU A 86 -0.55 17.95 -10.10
C GLU A 86 -0.76 16.93 -8.99
N ILE A 87 -0.31 17.27 -7.80
CA ILE A 87 -0.66 16.61 -6.55
C ILE A 87 -1.68 17.47 -5.82
N GLN A 88 -2.81 16.90 -5.49
CA GLN A 88 -3.83 17.54 -4.66
C GLN A 88 -3.73 17.00 -3.24
N THR A 89 -3.72 17.89 -2.26
CA THR A 89 -3.71 17.57 -0.83
C THR A 89 -5.06 17.82 -0.22
N TYR A 90 -5.54 16.85 0.54
CA TYR A 90 -6.81 16.91 1.25
C TYR A 90 -6.58 16.71 2.75
N SER A 91 -7.24 17.52 3.59
CA SER A 91 -7.40 17.20 5.01
C SER A 91 -8.41 16.07 5.18
N VAL A 92 -8.19 15.22 6.18
CA VAL A 92 -9.08 14.11 6.55
C VAL A 92 -9.71 14.41 7.90
N ASP A 93 -11.03 14.43 7.99
CA ASP A 93 -11.74 14.51 9.27
C ASP A 93 -11.63 13.14 9.99
N PRO A 94 -11.03 13.08 11.20
CA PRO A 94 -10.74 11.81 11.86
C PRO A 94 -11.98 11.05 12.33
N ARG A 95 -13.15 11.70 12.45
CA ARG A 95 -14.39 11.08 12.93
C ARG A 95 -15.29 10.62 11.80
N THR A 96 -15.29 11.34 10.70
CA THR A 96 -16.19 11.06 9.57
C THR A 96 -15.49 10.49 8.36
N GLY A 97 -14.16 10.68 8.25
CA GLY A 97 -13.37 10.35 7.07
C GLY A 97 -13.58 11.33 5.91
N ALA A 98 -14.40 12.37 6.09
CA ALA A 98 -14.64 13.35 5.04
C ALA A 98 -13.34 14.07 4.65
N ILE A 99 -13.18 14.36 3.36
CA ILE A 99 -12.00 15.05 2.84
C ILE A 99 -12.35 16.43 2.32
N ALA A 100 -11.42 17.39 2.52
CA ALA A 100 -11.52 18.74 1.98
C ALA A 100 -10.17 19.12 1.34
N ARG A 101 -10.20 19.61 0.09
CA ARG A 101 -8.97 20.02 -0.60
C ARG A 101 -8.38 21.27 0.04
N ILE A 102 -7.12 21.19 0.46
CA ILE A 102 -6.39 22.26 1.16
C ILE A 102 -5.18 22.78 0.38
N GLY A 103 -4.74 22.06 -0.67
CA GLY A 103 -3.59 22.47 -1.45
C GLY A 103 -3.49 21.76 -2.79
N VAL A 104 -2.75 22.38 -3.70
CA VAL A 104 -2.38 21.84 -5.02
C VAL A 104 -0.94 22.25 -5.31
N ALA A 105 -0.15 21.34 -5.83
CA ALA A 105 1.20 21.61 -6.31
C ALA A 105 1.47 20.88 -7.63
N PRO A 106 2.32 21.43 -8.53
CA PRO A 106 2.63 20.78 -9.79
C PRO A 106 3.42 19.50 -9.58
N LEU A 107 3.19 18.52 -10.46
CA LEU A 107 4.03 17.34 -10.64
C LEU A 107 4.78 17.45 -11.97
N PRO A 108 6.00 16.88 -12.07
CA PRO A 108 6.79 16.97 -13.30
C PRO A 108 6.29 16.06 -14.43
N ASP A 109 5.31 15.19 -14.13
CA ASP A 109 4.82 14.20 -15.08
C ASP A 109 3.56 13.47 -14.54
N SER A 110 2.99 12.57 -15.36
CA SER A 110 1.92 11.64 -14.96
C SER A 110 2.46 10.54 -14.05
N MET A 111 2.01 10.48 -12.79
CA MET A 111 2.51 9.55 -11.80
C MET A 111 1.72 8.25 -11.74
N ALA A 112 2.42 7.11 -11.68
CA ALA A 112 1.83 5.78 -11.52
C ALA A 112 1.66 5.39 -10.05
N ASN A 113 2.49 5.96 -9.17
CA ASN A 113 2.48 5.71 -7.72
C ASN A 113 2.98 6.95 -6.99
N ILE A 114 2.43 7.19 -5.81
CA ILE A 114 2.92 8.17 -4.84
C ILE A 114 2.98 7.53 -3.46
N MET A 115 3.90 7.99 -2.61
CA MET A 115 4.06 7.54 -1.23
C MET A 115 4.69 8.64 -0.37
N THR A 116 4.23 8.80 0.86
CA THR A 116 4.90 9.65 1.85
C THR A 116 6.05 8.90 2.53
N ASP A 117 7.07 9.62 2.99
CA ASP A 117 8.04 9.07 3.91
C ASP A 117 7.41 8.80 5.29
N ARG A 118 8.12 8.11 6.19
CA ARG A 118 7.59 7.72 7.50
C ARG A 118 7.40 8.89 8.47
N THR A 119 8.04 10.02 8.20
CA THR A 119 7.87 11.25 9.01
C THR A 119 6.74 12.14 8.51
N GLY A 120 6.26 11.93 7.29
CA GLY A 120 5.26 12.77 6.64
C GLY A 120 5.82 14.11 6.15
N HIS A 121 7.13 14.25 6.02
CA HIS A 121 7.77 15.47 5.51
C HIS A 121 8.11 15.42 4.03
N TRP A 122 8.06 14.23 3.43
CA TRP A 122 8.43 14.02 2.03
C TRP A 122 7.40 13.16 1.29
N LEU A 123 7.19 13.49 0.03
CA LEU A 123 6.35 12.70 -0.88
C LEU A 123 7.22 12.27 -2.07
N PHE A 124 7.24 10.96 -2.30
CA PHE A 124 7.86 10.33 -3.47
C PHE A 124 6.80 10.08 -4.52
N ALA A 125 7.15 10.31 -5.79
CA ALA A 125 6.25 10.02 -6.91
C ALA A 125 7.04 9.38 -8.06
N ALA A 126 6.48 8.29 -8.63
CA ALA A 126 7.09 7.53 -9.72
C ALA A 126 6.28 7.72 -11.00
N SER A 127 6.94 8.17 -12.08
CA SER A 127 6.32 8.37 -13.38
C SER A 127 6.60 7.22 -14.34
N TYR A 128 5.54 6.57 -14.80
CA TYR A 128 5.60 5.51 -15.81
C TYR A 128 6.01 6.05 -17.19
N PRO A 129 5.33 7.08 -17.76
CA PRO A 129 5.70 7.60 -19.07
C PRO A 129 6.99 8.43 -19.05
N GLY A 130 7.26 9.12 -17.94
CA GLY A 130 8.44 10.00 -17.83
C GLY A 130 9.73 9.31 -17.40
N HIS A 131 9.67 8.01 -17.02
CA HIS A 131 10.87 7.25 -16.63
C HIS A 131 11.68 7.94 -15.54
N ARG A 132 11.00 8.47 -14.51
CA ARG A 132 11.61 9.30 -13.46
C ARG A 132 10.88 9.15 -12.13
N ILE A 133 11.54 9.59 -11.08
CA ILE A 133 10.93 9.83 -9.78
C ILE A 133 11.07 11.30 -9.40
N SER A 134 10.16 11.81 -8.60
CA SER A 134 10.29 13.12 -7.98
C SER A 134 10.13 13.02 -6.47
N VAL A 135 10.74 13.99 -5.77
CA VAL A 135 10.64 14.16 -4.31
C VAL A 135 10.14 15.57 -4.05
N SER A 136 9.04 15.68 -3.32
CA SER A 136 8.43 16.94 -2.89
C SER A 136 8.48 17.05 -1.37
N ALA A 137 8.76 18.22 -0.84
CA ALA A 137 8.60 18.47 0.58
C ALA A 137 7.12 18.62 0.93
N ILE A 138 6.73 18.14 2.11
CA ILE A 138 5.41 18.37 2.71
C ILE A 138 5.59 19.43 3.79
N GLY A 139 4.81 20.51 3.73
CA GLY A 139 4.84 21.59 4.68
C GLY A 139 4.32 21.20 6.07
N PRO A 140 4.54 22.05 7.09
CA PRO A 140 4.05 21.79 8.44
C PRO A 140 2.51 21.80 8.54
N ASP A 141 1.85 22.35 7.55
CA ASP A 141 0.40 22.33 7.35
C ASP A 141 -0.11 21.04 6.68
N GLY A 142 0.80 20.13 6.33
CA GLY A 142 0.53 18.87 5.65
C GLY A 142 0.38 19.01 4.13
N VAL A 143 0.52 20.21 3.56
CA VAL A 143 0.37 20.43 2.12
C VAL A 143 1.64 20.01 1.38
N ALA A 144 1.49 19.16 0.36
CA ALA A 144 2.59 18.81 -0.52
C ALA A 144 3.00 20.02 -1.37
N GLY A 145 4.29 20.34 -1.34
CA GLY A 145 4.88 21.43 -2.14
C GLY A 145 5.28 20.98 -3.54
N THR A 146 5.80 21.95 -4.32
CA THR A 146 6.43 21.66 -5.61
C THR A 146 7.60 20.70 -5.43
N TYR A 147 7.81 19.83 -6.40
CA TYR A 147 8.95 18.89 -6.38
C TYR A 147 10.29 19.65 -6.31
N ALA A 148 11.11 19.24 -5.34
CA ALA A 148 12.47 19.80 -5.16
C ALA A 148 13.52 19.02 -5.97
N THR A 149 13.25 17.74 -6.24
CA THR A 149 14.17 16.84 -6.94
C THR A 149 13.41 16.02 -7.98
N VAL A 150 14.01 15.89 -9.17
CA VAL A 150 13.60 14.96 -10.22
C VAL A 150 14.81 14.13 -10.62
N LEU A 151 14.73 12.82 -10.52
CA LEU A 151 15.80 11.90 -10.90
C LEU A 151 15.33 10.99 -12.04
N PRO A 152 16.16 10.83 -13.09
CA PRO A 152 15.90 9.82 -14.11
C PRO A 152 16.04 8.43 -13.51
N THR A 153 15.26 7.49 -14.04
CA THR A 153 15.30 6.07 -13.66
C THR A 153 15.49 5.20 -14.90
N GLY A 154 15.35 3.88 -14.76
CA GLY A 154 15.12 3.02 -15.91
C GLY A 154 13.71 3.23 -16.50
N LYS A 155 13.40 2.54 -17.59
CA LYS A 155 12.10 2.66 -18.28
C LYS A 155 10.94 2.30 -17.35
N ASN A 156 9.87 3.11 -17.40
CA ASN A 156 8.59 2.89 -16.76
C ASN A 156 8.69 2.68 -15.24
N ALA A 157 9.18 3.72 -14.52
CA ALA A 157 9.13 3.72 -13.06
C ALA A 157 7.67 3.58 -12.61
N HIS A 158 7.37 2.54 -11.79
CA HIS A 158 5.98 2.23 -11.47
C HIS A 158 5.65 2.43 -10.00
N ALA A 159 6.54 2.12 -9.08
CA ALA A 159 6.35 2.34 -7.65
C ALA A 159 7.63 2.87 -6.98
N ALA A 160 7.46 3.69 -5.95
CA ALA A 160 8.52 4.18 -5.08
C ALA A 160 8.10 3.90 -3.63
N ILE A 161 8.80 2.97 -2.94
CA ILE A 161 8.42 2.47 -1.61
C ILE A 161 9.54 2.74 -0.62
N ILE A 162 9.22 3.39 0.51
CA ILE A 162 10.16 3.61 1.61
C ILE A 162 10.05 2.49 2.65
N ASP A 163 11.18 2.01 3.15
CA ASP A 163 11.23 0.98 4.19
C ASP A 163 10.77 1.50 5.58
N ALA A 164 10.62 0.58 6.55
CA ALA A 164 10.17 0.92 7.89
C ALA A 164 11.16 1.81 8.66
N SER A 165 12.46 1.72 8.36
CA SER A 165 13.49 2.55 8.98
C SER A 165 13.59 3.96 8.41
N ASN A 166 12.82 4.25 7.36
CA ASN A 166 12.85 5.52 6.62
C ASN A 166 14.21 5.85 5.99
N THR A 167 15.00 4.83 5.63
CA THR A 167 16.36 5.01 5.12
C THR A 167 16.61 4.43 3.73
N THR A 168 15.71 3.56 3.24
CA THR A 168 15.85 2.91 1.93
C THR A 168 14.62 3.12 1.08
N LEU A 169 14.77 3.80 -0.05
CA LEU A 169 13.74 3.91 -1.09
C LEU A 169 14.00 2.89 -2.19
N LEU A 170 13.02 2.04 -2.46
CA LEU A 170 13.02 1.08 -3.56
C LEU A 170 12.14 1.61 -4.68
N VAL A 171 12.66 1.60 -5.93
CA VAL A 171 11.92 2.09 -7.10
C VAL A 171 11.86 1.01 -8.16
N THR A 172 10.67 0.50 -8.44
CA THR A 172 10.45 -0.49 -9.50
C THR A 172 10.47 0.17 -10.87
N ASN A 173 11.14 -0.44 -11.84
CA ASN A 173 11.19 0.01 -13.22
C ASN A 173 10.72 -1.11 -14.15
N LEU A 174 9.43 -1.09 -14.47
CA LEU A 174 8.73 -2.14 -15.19
C LEU A 174 9.35 -2.42 -16.57
N GLY A 175 9.63 -1.39 -17.34
CA GLY A 175 10.12 -1.52 -18.71
C GLY A 175 11.63 -1.80 -18.84
N SER A 176 12.36 -1.85 -17.74
CA SER A 176 13.80 -2.18 -17.70
C SER A 176 14.14 -3.31 -16.74
N ASP A 177 13.13 -4.05 -16.26
CA ASP A 177 13.28 -5.26 -15.43
C ASP A 177 14.24 -5.06 -14.25
N GLN A 178 14.00 -4.01 -13.45
CA GLN A 178 14.88 -3.69 -12.32
C GLN A 178 14.16 -2.97 -11.19
N VAL A 179 14.75 -3.04 -10.01
CA VAL A 179 14.43 -2.22 -8.85
C VAL A 179 15.66 -1.39 -8.51
N LEU A 180 15.54 -0.07 -8.53
CA LEU A 180 16.59 0.83 -8.05
C LEU A 180 16.53 0.92 -6.54
N GLN A 181 17.70 1.00 -5.91
CA GLN A 181 17.89 1.02 -4.47
C GLN A 181 18.60 2.31 -4.08
N PHE A 182 17.92 3.15 -3.30
CA PHE A 182 18.46 4.43 -2.84
C PHE A 182 18.55 4.47 -1.32
N ARG A 183 19.62 5.07 -0.82
CA ARG A 183 19.65 5.60 0.53
C ARG A 183 18.85 6.90 0.53
N PHE A 184 17.93 7.02 1.45
CA PHE A 184 17.14 8.21 1.69
C PHE A 184 17.64 8.93 2.94
N ASP A 185 17.80 10.25 2.85
CA ASP A 185 18.10 11.14 3.96
C ASP A 185 16.86 11.97 4.30
N ALA A 186 16.17 11.61 5.38
CA ALA A 186 14.93 12.26 5.81
C ALA A 186 15.12 13.73 6.24
N ALA A 187 16.34 14.15 6.61
CA ALA A 187 16.61 15.54 6.96
C ALA A 187 16.63 16.48 5.75
N THR A 188 17.02 15.97 4.59
CA THR A 188 17.24 16.78 3.39
C THR A 188 16.39 16.37 2.18
N GLY A 189 15.71 15.22 2.24
CA GLY A 189 14.99 14.63 1.10
C GLY A 189 15.91 14.03 0.03
N LYS A 190 17.22 13.95 0.28
CA LYS A 190 18.21 13.50 -0.69
C LYS A 190 18.16 12.00 -0.90
N LEU A 191 18.22 11.59 -2.17
CA LEU A 191 18.38 10.20 -2.59
C LEU A 191 19.82 9.98 -3.10
N THR A 192 20.45 8.93 -2.60
CA THR A 192 21.80 8.51 -3.02
C THR A 192 21.75 7.03 -3.40
N PRO A 193 22.21 6.62 -4.59
CA PRO A 193 22.22 5.20 -4.95
C PRO A 193 22.96 4.35 -3.92
N ARG A 194 22.41 3.15 -3.65
CA ARG A 194 23.06 2.11 -2.82
C ARG A 194 24.13 1.39 -3.63
N GLU A 195 24.87 0.51 -2.98
CA GLU A 195 25.85 -0.38 -3.64
C GLU A 195 25.49 -1.84 -3.31
N PRO A 196 25.01 -2.63 -4.29
CA PRO A 196 24.70 -2.22 -5.69
C PRO A 196 23.47 -1.29 -5.78
N ALA A 197 23.48 -0.39 -6.79
CA ALA A 197 22.38 0.56 -6.99
C ALA A 197 21.10 -0.09 -7.54
N THR A 198 21.20 -1.30 -8.05
CA THR A 198 20.14 -1.96 -8.81
C THR A 198 20.05 -3.44 -8.50
N PHE A 199 18.82 -3.90 -8.22
CA PHE A 199 18.44 -5.30 -8.27
C PHE A 199 17.82 -5.59 -9.64
N LYS A 200 18.34 -6.58 -10.39
CA LYS A 200 17.80 -7.02 -11.69
C LYS A 200 16.82 -8.17 -11.49
N THR A 201 15.66 -8.06 -12.14
CA THR A 201 14.67 -9.13 -12.20
C THR A 201 14.88 -9.98 -13.46
N ARG A 202 14.04 -11.00 -13.66
CA ARG A 202 14.02 -11.75 -14.92
C ARG A 202 13.65 -10.83 -16.09
N ALA A 203 14.29 -11.06 -17.23
CA ALA A 203 14.00 -10.30 -18.45
C ALA A 203 12.52 -10.50 -18.86
N GLY A 204 11.82 -9.40 -19.11
CA GLY A 204 10.41 -9.39 -19.51
C GLY A 204 9.43 -9.62 -18.37
N ALA A 205 9.85 -9.69 -17.11
CA ALA A 205 8.94 -9.86 -15.97
C ALA A 205 8.13 -8.60 -15.68
N GLY A 206 8.75 -7.43 -15.77
CA GLY A 206 8.09 -6.14 -15.54
C GLY A 206 7.75 -5.88 -14.07
N PRO A 207 8.74 -5.61 -13.20
CA PRO A 207 8.52 -5.33 -11.78
C PRO A 207 7.62 -4.10 -11.59
N ARG A 208 6.51 -4.28 -10.86
CA ARG A 208 5.44 -3.29 -10.77
C ARG A 208 5.29 -2.70 -9.39
N HIS A 209 4.74 -3.46 -8.46
CA HIS A 209 4.57 -3.08 -7.06
C HIS A 209 5.41 -3.99 -6.16
N ILE A 210 5.89 -3.44 -5.05
CA ILE A 210 6.69 -4.15 -4.06
C ILE A 210 6.19 -3.79 -2.66
N VAL A 211 6.14 -4.77 -1.77
CA VAL A 211 5.85 -4.56 -0.34
C VAL A 211 6.96 -5.17 0.50
N ILE A 212 7.36 -4.50 1.57
CA ILE A 212 8.30 -5.02 2.55
C ILE A 212 7.50 -5.68 3.67
N HIS A 213 7.86 -6.91 4.02
CA HIS A 213 7.21 -7.64 5.10
C HIS A 213 7.49 -6.96 6.45
N PRO A 214 6.54 -7.00 7.43
CA PRO A 214 6.73 -6.36 8.75
C PRO A 214 7.96 -6.83 9.54
N ASP A 215 8.53 -8.00 9.22
CA ASP A 215 9.77 -8.48 9.83
C ASP A 215 11.03 -7.69 9.41
N GLY A 216 10.91 -6.84 8.37
CA GLY A 216 12.01 -6.04 7.83
C GLY A 216 13.12 -6.84 7.14
N LYS A 217 12.90 -8.15 6.85
CA LYS A 217 13.88 -9.05 6.24
C LYS A 217 13.46 -9.56 4.87
N HIS A 218 12.17 -9.56 4.59
CA HIS A 218 11.60 -10.05 3.34
C HIS A 218 10.86 -8.96 2.61
N ALA A 219 10.81 -9.05 1.28
CA ALA A 219 9.97 -8.23 0.43
C ALA A 219 9.31 -9.11 -0.64
N TYR A 220 8.13 -8.69 -1.11
CA TYR A 220 7.43 -9.36 -2.20
C TYR A 220 7.29 -8.38 -3.35
N LEU A 221 7.67 -8.80 -4.54
CA LEU A 221 7.67 -8.01 -5.76
C LEU A 221 6.71 -8.61 -6.78
N MET A 222 5.65 -7.89 -7.12
CA MET A 222 4.71 -8.27 -8.17
C MET A 222 5.21 -7.85 -9.53
N HIS A 223 5.16 -8.77 -10.49
CA HIS A 223 5.49 -8.53 -11.88
C HIS A 223 4.23 -8.40 -12.74
N GLU A 224 4.18 -7.36 -13.57
CA GLU A 224 3.03 -7.09 -14.43
C GLU A 224 2.96 -8.02 -15.63
N LEU A 225 4.10 -8.27 -16.31
CA LEU A 225 4.11 -8.82 -17.64
C LEU A 225 4.05 -10.36 -17.69
N ASP A 226 4.47 -11.03 -16.60
CA ASP A 226 4.43 -12.49 -16.47
C ASP A 226 3.52 -12.98 -15.31
N ALA A 227 2.87 -12.05 -14.60
CA ALA A 227 1.99 -12.31 -13.46
C ALA A 227 2.65 -13.24 -12.42
N THR A 228 3.91 -12.98 -12.07
CA THR A 228 4.62 -13.68 -11.00
C THR A 228 4.82 -12.79 -9.78
N VAL A 229 5.05 -13.40 -8.63
CA VAL A 229 5.49 -12.73 -7.42
C VAL A 229 6.83 -13.32 -6.98
N ASP A 230 7.81 -12.46 -6.74
CA ASP A 230 9.12 -12.84 -6.20
C ASP A 230 9.15 -12.60 -4.69
N LEU A 231 9.64 -13.57 -3.94
CA LEU A 231 10.16 -13.37 -2.59
C LEU A 231 11.61 -12.91 -2.71
N LEU A 232 11.90 -11.79 -2.09
CA LEU A 232 13.22 -11.20 -2.01
C LEU A 232 13.68 -11.17 -0.54
N SER A 233 14.94 -11.49 -0.27
CA SER A 233 15.57 -11.10 0.98
C SER A 233 15.89 -9.61 0.93
N PHE A 234 15.60 -8.91 2.00
CA PHE A 234 15.89 -7.48 2.18
C PHE A 234 16.89 -7.30 3.32
N ASP A 235 18.09 -6.84 3.01
CA ASP A 235 19.07 -6.43 4.01
C ASP A 235 18.84 -4.95 4.37
N ALA A 236 18.19 -4.69 5.48
CA ALA A 236 17.87 -3.34 5.94
C ALA A 236 19.12 -2.48 6.20
N LYS A 237 20.30 -3.08 6.49
CA LYS A 237 21.55 -2.35 6.74
C LYS A 237 22.15 -1.82 5.44
N SER A 238 22.31 -2.67 4.44
CA SER A 238 22.78 -2.27 3.11
C SER A 238 21.68 -1.63 2.26
N GLY A 239 20.40 -1.93 2.54
CA GLY A 239 19.25 -1.53 1.76
C GLY A 239 19.15 -2.27 0.43
N THR A 240 19.63 -3.50 0.35
CA THR A 240 19.73 -4.27 -0.89
C THR A 240 18.78 -5.47 -0.92
N LEU A 241 18.41 -5.86 -2.12
CA LEU A 241 17.51 -6.98 -2.41
C LEU A 241 18.27 -8.16 -3.04
N SER A 242 17.85 -9.40 -2.73
CA SER A 242 18.29 -10.59 -3.43
C SER A 242 17.13 -11.55 -3.64
N LEU A 243 17.05 -12.18 -4.83
CA LEU A 243 15.99 -13.13 -5.16
C LEU A 243 16.13 -14.41 -4.32
N VAL A 244 15.03 -14.83 -3.71
CA VAL A 244 14.93 -16.11 -2.99
C VAL A 244 14.12 -17.11 -3.83
N LYS A 245 12.90 -16.75 -4.24
CA LYS A 245 11.99 -17.67 -4.94
C LYS A 245 10.90 -16.92 -5.70
N THR A 246 10.32 -17.57 -6.70
CA THR A 246 9.26 -17.02 -7.56
C THR A 246 8.06 -17.96 -7.58
N TRP A 247 6.84 -17.40 -7.61
CA TRP A 247 5.57 -18.11 -7.82
C TRP A 247 4.76 -17.45 -8.91
N ASN A 248 3.98 -18.26 -9.63
CA ASN A 248 2.98 -17.79 -10.59
C ASN A 248 1.69 -17.43 -9.83
N THR A 249 1.11 -16.28 -10.12
CA THR A 249 -0.12 -15.79 -9.46
C THR A 249 -1.39 -16.10 -10.22
N LEU A 250 -1.29 -16.62 -11.46
CA LEU A 250 -2.45 -17.02 -12.24
C LEU A 250 -3.10 -18.30 -11.69
N PRO A 251 -4.42 -18.45 -11.82
CA PRO A 251 -5.09 -19.71 -11.51
C PRO A 251 -4.49 -20.88 -12.34
N PRO A 252 -4.36 -22.07 -11.72
CA PRO A 252 -3.88 -23.24 -12.45
C PRO A 252 -4.67 -23.50 -13.74
N GLY A 253 -3.95 -23.75 -14.84
CA GLY A 253 -4.56 -23.97 -16.15
C GLY A 253 -5.08 -22.71 -16.87
N SER A 254 -4.83 -21.53 -16.32
CA SER A 254 -5.19 -20.28 -16.96
C SER A 254 -4.44 -20.08 -18.28
N THR A 255 -5.17 -19.66 -19.32
CA THR A 255 -4.63 -19.35 -20.66
C THR A 255 -4.67 -17.87 -20.99
N VAL A 256 -5.06 -17.02 -20.02
CA VAL A 256 -5.11 -15.57 -20.23
C VAL A 256 -3.70 -15.01 -20.38
N LYS A 257 -3.56 -13.93 -21.13
CA LYS A 257 -2.31 -13.18 -21.18
C LYS A 257 -2.04 -12.60 -19.79
N PRO A 258 -0.86 -12.82 -19.20
CA PRO A 258 -0.52 -12.28 -17.89
C PRO A 258 -0.64 -10.75 -17.85
N TRP A 259 -1.23 -10.23 -16.76
CA TRP A 259 -1.33 -8.79 -16.49
C TRP A 259 -1.47 -8.52 -14.99
N GLY A 260 -0.43 -8.86 -14.24
CA GLY A 260 -0.37 -8.66 -12.79
C GLY A 260 -0.56 -7.20 -12.39
N ALA A 261 -1.11 -6.95 -11.21
CA ALA A 261 -1.36 -5.59 -10.77
C ALA A 261 -0.83 -5.29 -9.36
N ASP A 262 -1.58 -5.55 -8.35
CA ASP A 262 -1.31 -5.08 -6.99
C ASP A 262 -0.98 -6.22 -6.02
N LEU A 263 -0.37 -5.87 -4.89
CA LEU A 263 -0.13 -6.81 -3.81
C LEU A 263 -0.14 -6.12 -2.45
N HIS A 264 -0.74 -6.77 -1.46
CA HIS A 264 -0.78 -6.30 -0.07
C HIS A 264 -0.64 -7.46 0.90
N LEU A 265 0.09 -7.21 2.00
CA LEU A 265 0.17 -8.09 3.16
C LEU A 265 -0.91 -7.73 4.18
N THR A 266 -1.42 -8.73 4.90
CA THR A 266 -2.10 -8.43 6.16
C THR A 266 -1.15 -7.70 7.11
N PRO A 267 -1.63 -6.83 8.03
CA PRO A 267 -0.76 -6.07 8.94
C PRO A 267 0.14 -6.95 9.82
N ASP A 268 -0.28 -8.18 10.11
CA ASP A 268 0.48 -9.18 10.86
C ASP A 268 1.49 -9.97 9.98
N GLY A 269 1.52 -9.72 8.67
CA GLY A 269 2.41 -10.38 7.71
C GLY A 269 2.04 -11.82 7.36
N ARG A 270 0.96 -12.39 7.90
CA ARG A 270 0.64 -13.82 7.75
C ARG A 270 0.08 -14.21 6.40
N PHE A 271 -0.53 -13.27 5.69
CA PHE A 271 -1.11 -13.51 4.36
C PHE A 271 -0.71 -12.40 3.39
N LEU A 272 -0.43 -12.81 2.16
CA LEU A 272 -0.22 -11.93 1.01
C LEU A 272 -1.37 -12.15 0.02
N TYR A 273 -1.86 -11.08 -0.57
CA TYR A 273 -2.81 -11.11 -1.68
C TYR A 273 -2.19 -10.44 -2.89
N THR A 274 -2.44 -11.00 -4.08
CA THR A 274 -1.99 -10.43 -5.35
C THR A 274 -3.15 -10.39 -6.33
N SER A 275 -3.32 -9.27 -7.05
CA SER A 275 -4.38 -9.14 -8.05
C SER A 275 -3.84 -9.36 -9.46
N GLU A 276 -4.67 -9.98 -10.31
CA GLU A 276 -4.37 -10.21 -11.71
C GLU A 276 -5.56 -9.79 -12.57
N ARG A 277 -5.30 -8.89 -13.55
CA ARG A 277 -6.35 -8.13 -14.24
C ARG A 277 -7.09 -8.93 -15.33
N ASN A 278 -6.42 -9.85 -16.02
CA ASN A 278 -7.05 -10.62 -17.09
C ASN A 278 -7.75 -11.89 -16.60
N SER A 279 -7.29 -12.48 -15.51
CA SER A 279 -8.00 -13.57 -14.83
C SER A 279 -9.14 -13.09 -13.93
N ASN A 280 -9.21 -11.78 -13.65
CA ASN A 280 -10.18 -11.17 -12.73
C ASN A 280 -10.16 -11.85 -11.36
N SER A 281 -8.99 -12.06 -10.80
CA SER A 281 -8.84 -12.81 -9.55
C SER A 281 -7.83 -12.20 -8.60
N LEU A 282 -7.99 -12.54 -7.32
CA LEU A 282 -6.99 -12.37 -6.26
C LEU A 282 -6.41 -13.74 -5.94
N ALA A 283 -5.08 -13.90 -6.02
CA ALA A 283 -4.40 -15.06 -5.44
C ALA A 283 -4.14 -14.81 -3.94
N ILE A 284 -4.40 -15.82 -3.13
CA ILE A 284 -4.30 -15.79 -1.67
C ILE A 284 -3.13 -16.67 -1.26
N TRP A 285 -2.20 -16.12 -0.51
CA TRP A 285 -0.99 -16.77 -0.09
C TRP A 285 -0.85 -16.75 1.42
N LYS A 286 -0.55 -17.90 2.01
CA LYS A 286 -0.06 -17.97 3.38
C LYS A 286 1.45 -17.75 3.37
N VAL A 287 1.93 -16.88 4.24
CA VAL A 287 3.35 -16.57 4.41
C VAL A 287 3.92 -17.46 5.52
N ASP A 288 5.03 -18.14 5.25
CA ASP A 288 5.82 -18.80 6.29
C ASP A 288 6.56 -17.73 7.12
N SER A 289 6.33 -17.70 8.42
CA SER A 289 6.85 -16.66 9.31
C SER A 289 8.38 -16.70 9.51
N THR A 290 9.03 -17.81 9.13
CA THR A 290 10.48 -18.00 9.29
C THR A 290 11.22 -17.74 7.99
N THR A 291 10.71 -18.27 6.89
CA THR A 291 11.39 -18.25 5.58
C THR A 291 10.84 -17.20 4.62
N GLY A 292 9.65 -16.64 4.91
CA GLY A 292 8.91 -15.76 4.00
C GLY A 292 8.31 -16.50 2.80
N GLU A 293 8.47 -17.82 2.67
CA GLU A 293 7.95 -18.57 1.52
C GLU A 293 6.42 -18.54 1.47
N LEU A 294 5.90 -18.53 0.23
CA LEU A 294 4.48 -18.47 -0.04
C LEU A 294 3.90 -19.86 -0.29
N ALA A 295 2.81 -20.18 0.40
CA ALA A 295 1.96 -21.34 0.12
C ALA A 295 0.61 -20.87 -0.42
N LEU A 296 0.24 -21.29 -1.63
CA LEU A 296 -1.03 -20.92 -2.25
C LEU A 296 -2.21 -21.49 -1.43
N VAL A 297 -3.08 -20.61 -0.97
CA VAL A 297 -4.35 -20.96 -0.32
C VAL A 297 -5.44 -21.17 -1.38
N GLY A 298 -5.46 -20.34 -2.41
CA GLY A 298 -6.42 -20.42 -3.49
C GLY A 298 -6.53 -19.13 -4.28
N HIS A 299 -7.49 -19.10 -5.20
CA HIS A 299 -7.83 -17.92 -5.98
C HIS A 299 -9.27 -17.52 -5.70
N GLN A 300 -9.48 -16.22 -5.48
CA GLN A 300 -10.80 -15.62 -5.31
C GLN A 300 -11.15 -14.87 -6.61
N PRO A 301 -12.15 -15.33 -7.39
CA PRO A 301 -12.72 -14.50 -8.43
C PRO A 301 -13.22 -13.18 -7.84
N THR A 302 -12.95 -12.07 -8.54
CA THR A 302 -13.31 -10.73 -8.06
C THR A 302 -13.79 -9.86 -9.21
N GLU A 303 -13.71 -8.54 -9.06
CA GLU A 303 -14.16 -7.56 -10.04
C GLU A 303 -13.39 -7.68 -11.36
N LYS A 304 -13.96 -7.17 -12.48
CA LYS A 304 -13.27 -7.17 -13.78
C LYS A 304 -12.13 -6.14 -13.78
N GLN A 305 -10.94 -6.59 -14.17
CA GLN A 305 -9.69 -5.84 -14.15
C GLN A 305 -9.38 -5.25 -12.75
N PRO A 306 -9.14 -6.10 -11.75
CA PRO A 306 -8.88 -5.65 -10.37
C PRO A 306 -7.47 -5.04 -10.28
N ARG A 307 -7.37 -3.73 -10.57
CA ARG A 307 -6.09 -3.01 -10.58
C ARG A 307 -5.59 -2.66 -9.19
N GLY A 308 -6.49 -2.22 -8.31
CA GLY A 308 -6.17 -1.84 -6.94
C GLY A 308 -7.10 -2.52 -5.94
N PHE A 309 -6.55 -2.83 -4.79
CA PHE A 309 -7.27 -3.28 -3.61
C PHE A 309 -6.52 -2.84 -2.36
N GLN A 310 -7.15 -2.88 -1.20
CA GLN A 310 -6.49 -2.56 0.06
C GLN A 310 -7.05 -3.43 1.18
N ILE A 311 -6.18 -3.74 2.16
CA ILE A 311 -6.53 -4.43 3.40
C ILE A 311 -6.61 -3.41 4.52
N ASP A 312 -7.61 -3.50 5.37
CA ASP A 312 -7.78 -2.60 6.51
C ASP A 312 -6.73 -2.85 7.61
N SER A 313 -6.59 -1.91 8.52
CA SER A 313 -5.62 -1.95 9.63
C SER A 313 -5.79 -3.14 10.56
N THR A 314 -7.00 -3.76 10.58
CA THR A 314 -7.28 -4.95 11.39
C THR A 314 -6.87 -6.26 10.72
N GLY A 315 -6.56 -6.23 9.41
CA GLY A 315 -6.31 -7.42 8.61
C GLY A 315 -7.54 -8.32 8.43
N ARG A 316 -8.74 -7.79 8.66
CA ARG A 316 -9.99 -8.56 8.62
C ARG A 316 -10.88 -8.22 7.43
N TRP A 317 -10.58 -7.14 6.74
CA TRP A 317 -11.36 -6.65 5.61
C TRP A 317 -10.46 -6.30 4.43
N LEU A 318 -10.89 -6.70 3.24
CA LEU A 318 -10.25 -6.37 1.98
C LEU A 318 -11.28 -5.72 1.06
N VAL A 319 -10.91 -4.56 0.52
CA VAL A 319 -11.70 -3.83 -0.48
C VAL A 319 -11.03 -3.96 -1.83
N ALA A 320 -11.70 -4.55 -2.82
CA ALA A 320 -11.22 -4.65 -4.20
C ALA A 320 -12.10 -3.85 -5.14
N VAL A 321 -11.51 -3.21 -6.13
CA VAL A 321 -12.21 -2.43 -7.16
C VAL A 321 -11.84 -2.92 -8.56
N GLY A 322 -12.81 -2.91 -9.47
CA GLY A 322 -12.62 -3.35 -10.85
C GLY A 322 -12.77 -2.21 -11.85
N GLN A 323 -11.70 -1.96 -12.61
CA GLN A 323 -11.64 -0.85 -13.56
C GLN A 323 -12.75 -0.91 -14.62
N THR A 324 -13.12 -2.12 -15.08
CA THR A 324 -14.11 -2.28 -16.14
C THR A 324 -15.46 -2.82 -15.66
N SER A 325 -15.53 -3.37 -14.45
CA SER A 325 -16.84 -3.67 -13.83
C SER A 325 -17.47 -2.44 -13.23
N ASN A 326 -16.70 -1.39 -12.91
CA ASN A 326 -17.18 -0.21 -12.19
C ASN A 326 -17.89 -0.61 -10.88
N GLN A 327 -17.28 -1.55 -10.16
CA GLN A 327 -17.81 -2.11 -8.92
C GLN A 327 -16.71 -2.11 -7.85
N LEU A 328 -17.14 -2.10 -6.61
CA LEU A 328 -16.35 -2.38 -5.42
C LEU A 328 -16.93 -3.61 -4.74
N THR A 329 -16.06 -4.55 -4.36
CA THR A 329 -16.41 -5.67 -3.49
C THR A 329 -15.66 -5.58 -2.16
N LEU A 330 -16.40 -5.69 -1.07
CA LEU A 330 -15.89 -5.85 0.28
C LEU A 330 -15.81 -7.33 0.62
N TYR A 331 -14.64 -7.80 1.02
CA TYR A 331 -14.42 -9.16 1.50
C TYR A 331 -14.07 -9.17 2.99
N LYS A 332 -14.61 -10.16 3.71
CA LYS A 332 -14.11 -10.53 5.02
C LYS A 332 -12.95 -11.50 4.86
N ILE A 333 -11.86 -11.26 5.56
CA ILE A 333 -10.70 -12.15 5.63
C ILE A 333 -10.88 -13.09 6.82
N ASP A 334 -10.79 -14.40 6.57
CA ASP A 334 -10.69 -15.39 7.64
C ASP A 334 -9.29 -15.34 8.27
N PRO A 335 -9.14 -15.01 9.56
CA PRO A 335 -7.84 -14.81 10.16
C PRO A 335 -7.01 -16.09 10.33
N GLY A 336 -7.62 -17.27 10.22
CA GLY A 336 -6.92 -18.55 10.32
C GLY A 336 -6.39 -19.05 9.00
N THR A 337 -7.12 -18.81 7.91
CA THR A 337 -6.86 -19.38 6.58
C THR A 337 -6.51 -18.34 5.52
N GLY A 338 -6.80 -17.05 5.74
CA GLY A 338 -6.68 -15.99 4.74
C GLY A 338 -7.76 -16.00 3.66
N LYS A 339 -8.70 -16.95 3.70
CA LYS A 339 -9.77 -17.05 2.70
C LYS A 339 -10.68 -15.83 2.75
N LEU A 340 -11.14 -15.43 1.57
CA LEU A 340 -12.04 -14.31 1.38
C LEU A 340 -13.49 -14.77 1.30
N THR A 341 -14.38 -14.06 2.00
CA THR A 341 -15.83 -14.22 1.88
C THR A 341 -16.43 -12.88 1.52
N GLN A 342 -17.15 -12.78 0.41
CA GLN A 342 -17.83 -11.55 0.02
C GLN A 342 -18.86 -11.14 1.07
N ALA A 343 -18.75 -9.91 1.56
CA ALA A 343 -19.66 -9.33 2.54
C ALA A 343 -20.61 -8.31 1.90
N ALA A 344 -20.10 -7.48 0.98
CA ALA A 344 -20.90 -6.48 0.28
C ALA A 344 -20.32 -6.24 -1.12
N GLN A 345 -21.15 -5.71 -2.00
CA GLN A 345 -20.77 -5.20 -3.31
C GLN A 345 -21.59 -3.95 -3.59
N MET A 346 -20.99 -2.96 -4.25
CA MET A 346 -21.69 -1.75 -4.62
C MET A 346 -21.18 -1.17 -5.95
N PRO A 347 -22.04 -0.49 -6.72
CA PRO A 347 -21.61 0.21 -7.92
C PRO A 347 -20.73 1.41 -7.56
N MET A 348 -19.73 1.64 -8.40
CA MET A 348 -18.82 2.77 -8.36
C MET A 348 -19.00 3.64 -9.63
N GLY A 349 -18.30 4.76 -9.69
CA GLY A 349 -18.13 5.49 -10.93
C GLY A 349 -17.22 4.77 -11.92
N GLN A 350 -16.74 5.48 -12.93
CA GLN A 350 -16.00 4.87 -14.03
C GLN A 350 -14.52 4.73 -13.71
N ASN A 351 -13.98 3.54 -13.95
CA ASN A 351 -12.57 3.21 -13.79
C ASN A 351 -12.06 3.42 -12.35
N PRO A 352 -12.69 2.79 -11.32
CA PRO A 352 -12.14 2.78 -9.98
C PRO A 352 -10.84 1.97 -9.96
N ASN A 353 -9.75 2.50 -9.35
CA ASN A 353 -8.42 1.94 -9.60
C ASN A 353 -7.44 2.01 -8.43
N TRP A 354 -7.68 2.80 -7.39
CA TRP A 354 -6.84 2.90 -6.19
C TRP A 354 -7.69 2.96 -4.95
N VAL A 355 -7.23 2.32 -3.88
CA VAL A 355 -7.96 2.23 -2.61
C VAL A 355 -7.03 2.58 -1.45
N GLU A 356 -7.48 3.49 -0.58
CA GLU A 356 -6.86 3.75 0.73
C GLU A 356 -7.89 3.55 1.84
N ILE A 357 -7.45 3.08 3.02
CA ILE A 357 -8.35 2.85 4.16
C ILE A 357 -7.76 3.50 5.41
N VAL A 358 -8.59 4.20 6.18
CA VAL A 358 -8.20 4.85 7.43
C VAL A 358 -9.21 4.55 8.54
N ASP A 359 -8.72 4.27 9.74
CA ASP A 359 -9.55 4.10 10.93
C ASP A 359 -10.16 5.45 11.34
N LEU A 360 -11.45 5.44 11.71
CA LEU A 360 -12.12 6.59 12.28
C LEU A 360 -12.02 6.57 13.80
N GLN A 361 -11.96 7.76 14.42
CA GLN A 361 -11.86 7.93 15.88
C GLN A 361 -13.24 7.96 16.56
#